data_92cf8a838946ce555a6533574acce486
#
_entry.id   92cf8a838946ce555a6533574acce486
#
_cell.length_a   1.000
_cell.length_b   1.000
_cell.length_c   1.000
_cell.angle_alpha   90.00
_cell.angle_beta   90.00
_cell.angle_gamma   90.00
#
_symmetry.space_group_name_H-M   'P 1'
#
loop_
_entity.id
_entity.type
_entity.pdbx_description
1 polymer ?
#
loop_
_entity_poly.entity_id
_entity_poly.type
_entity_poly.pdbx_seq_one_letter_code
_entity_poly.pdbx_strand_id
1 'polypeptide(L)'
;EFVQFHPTALPNGALVSEACRGEGAILLNARGERFMERYDPLLELAPRDVVARAVHREREATGGVFLDLRPVPNLETRFPTVVAQARALGFDPLKEPIPVAPAAHYAMGGVKTDLFGYTGIPGLYAAGEVASTGFHGANRLASNSLLEGLVMGERAALAALEDLAFP
;
A
#
# COMPACT_ATOMS: atom_id res chain seq x y z
N GLU A 1 -8.98 -6.71 -13.30
CA GLU A 1 -7.78 -6.80 -12.44
C GLU A 1 -7.00 -5.49 -12.48
N PHE A 2 -6.55 -5.01 -11.32
CA PHE A 2 -5.78 -3.78 -11.19
C PHE A 2 -4.60 -4.02 -10.25
N VAL A 3 -3.46 -3.40 -10.54
CA VAL A 3 -2.31 -3.38 -9.63
C VAL A 3 -2.24 -2.03 -8.95
N GLN A 4 -2.28 -2.02 -7.64
CA GLN A 4 -2.09 -0.82 -6.83
C GLN A 4 -0.61 -0.51 -6.70
N PHE A 5 -0.23 0.72 -7.05
CA PHE A 5 1.11 1.25 -6.80
C PHE A 5 1.15 2.06 -5.51
N HIS A 6 2.26 2.01 -4.83
CA HIS A 6 2.51 2.74 -3.59
C HIS A 6 3.94 3.29 -3.58
N PRO A 7 4.19 4.51 -3.04
CA PRO A 7 5.55 5.00 -2.84
C PRO A 7 6.33 4.11 -1.89
N THR A 8 7.48 3.63 -2.34
CA THR A 8 8.40 2.77 -1.58
C THR A 8 9.77 3.43 -1.48
N ALA A 9 10.53 3.15 -0.41
CA ALA A 9 11.89 3.65 -0.27
C ALA A 9 12.84 2.96 -1.25
N LEU A 10 13.70 3.72 -1.90
CA LEU A 10 14.76 3.23 -2.76
C LEU A 10 16.03 2.95 -1.94
N PRO A 11 16.87 1.99 -2.38
CA PRO A 11 16.80 1.20 -3.62
C PRO A 11 16.06 -0.14 -3.48
N ASN A 12 15.76 -0.61 -2.27
CA ASN A 12 15.27 -1.98 -2.04
C ASN A 12 13.75 -2.14 -2.10
N GLY A 13 12.99 -1.06 -2.33
CA GLY A 13 11.54 -1.08 -2.35
C GLY A 13 10.88 -1.27 -0.99
N ALA A 14 11.57 -0.95 0.11
CA ALA A 14 11.00 -1.04 1.44
C ALA A 14 9.71 -0.22 1.55
N LEU A 15 8.67 -0.83 2.11
CA LEU A 15 7.38 -0.18 2.25
C LEU A 15 7.45 0.93 3.30
N VAL A 16 7.12 2.15 2.91
CA VAL A 16 6.89 3.25 3.85
C VAL A 16 5.40 3.40 4.08
N SER A 17 4.96 3.13 5.31
CA SER A 17 3.54 3.16 5.67
C SER A 17 2.87 4.49 5.27
N GLU A 18 1.67 4.40 4.70
CA GLU A 18 0.82 5.57 4.41
C GLU A 18 0.52 6.37 5.67
N ALA A 19 0.48 5.73 6.83
CA ALA A 19 0.29 6.38 8.11
C ALA A 19 1.33 7.49 8.38
N CYS A 20 2.56 7.38 7.85
CA CYS A 20 3.56 8.45 7.96
C CYS A 20 3.07 9.75 7.29
N ARG A 21 2.40 9.64 6.11
CA ARG A 21 1.80 10.80 5.43
C ARG A 21 0.58 11.33 6.21
N GLY A 22 -0.20 10.43 6.79
CA GLY A 22 -1.31 10.78 7.69
C GLY A 22 -0.86 11.57 8.92
N GLU A 23 0.39 11.37 9.36
CA GLU A 23 0.98 12.04 10.52
C GLU A 23 1.87 13.25 10.13
N GLY A 24 1.82 13.68 8.88
CA GLY A 24 2.44 14.92 8.45
C GLY A 24 3.70 14.77 7.59
N ALA A 25 4.09 13.56 7.20
CA ALA A 25 5.17 13.41 6.22
C ALA A 25 4.77 14.02 4.88
N ILE A 26 5.70 14.70 4.21
CA ILE A 26 5.49 15.42 2.96
C ILE A 26 6.33 14.86 1.81
N LEU A 27 5.85 15.01 0.59
CA LEU A 27 6.54 14.61 -0.62
C LEU A 27 7.22 15.81 -1.27
N LEU A 28 8.53 15.69 -1.50
CA LEU A 28 9.37 16.70 -2.12
C LEU A 28 9.92 16.17 -3.46
N ASN A 29 9.98 17.04 -4.48
CA ASN A 29 10.70 16.73 -5.71
C ASN A 29 12.22 16.99 -5.54
N ALA A 30 13.02 16.73 -6.58
CA ALA A 30 14.46 16.92 -6.52
C ALA A 30 14.89 18.40 -6.36
N ARG A 31 13.97 19.36 -6.50
CA ARG A 31 14.20 20.77 -6.23
C ARG A 31 13.90 21.17 -4.79
N GLY A 32 13.45 20.22 -3.96
CA GLY A 32 13.02 20.48 -2.59
C GLY A 32 11.62 21.10 -2.48
N GLU A 33 10.84 21.08 -3.55
CA GLU A 33 9.49 21.65 -3.59
C GLU A 33 8.46 20.61 -3.19
N ARG A 34 7.52 20.96 -2.29
CA ARG A 34 6.33 20.18 -2.04
C ARG A 34 5.41 20.28 -3.25
N PHE A 35 5.03 19.17 -3.84
CA PHE A 35 4.35 19.19 -5.15
C PHE A 35 2.91 18.69 -5.14
N MET A 36 2.48 17.99 -4.08
CA MET A 36 1.16 17.36 -4.07
C MET A 36 -0.01 18.33 -4.23
N GLU A 37 0.15 19.59 -3.83
CA GLU A 37 -0.86 20.65 -4.03
C GLU A 37 -1.23 20.90 -5.50
N ARG A 38 -0.35 20.55 -6.46
CA ARG A 38 -0.60 20.67 -7.90
C ARG A 38 -1.42 19.50 -8.44
N TYR A 39 -1.60 18.43 -7.67
CA TYR A 39 -2.23 17.19 -8.10
C TYR A 39 -3.56 16.90 -7.42
N ASP A 40 -3.69 17.23 -6.14
CA ASP A 40 -4.91 16.94 -5.38
C ASP A 40 -5.04 17.87 -4.16
N PRO A 41 -6.25 18.38 -3.85
CA PRO A 41 -6.48 19.23 -2.68
C PRO A 41 -6.28 18.50 -1.34
N LEU A 42 -6.33 17.17 -1.31
CA LEU A 42 -6.01 16.36 -0.12
C LEU A 42 -4.50 16.17 0.08
N LEU A 43 -3.68 16.72 -0.82
CA LEU A 43 -2.22 16.67 -0.73
C LEU A 43 -1.71 15.22 -0.62
N GLU A 44 -0.84 14.93 0.36
CA GLU A 44 -0.28 13.60 0.61
C GLU A 44 -1.33 12.57 1.10
N LEU A 45 -2.53 13.02 1.46
CA LEU A 45 -3.66 12.17 1.84
C LEU A 45 -4.56 11.79 0.67
N ALA A 46 -4.23 12.24 -0.53
CA ALA A 46 -4.92 11.82 -1.75
C ALA A 46 -4.90 10.28 -1.93
N PRO A 47 -5.85 9.71 -2.67
CA PRO A 47 -5.86 8.28 -2.99
C PRO A 47 -4.50 7.80 -3.53
N ARG A 48 -4.12 6.57 -3.18
CA ARG A 48 -2.80 6.00 -3.51
C ARG A 48 -2.43 6.07 -4.98
N ASP A 49 -3.39 5.86 -5.86
CA ASP A 49 -3.19 5.94 -7.30
C ASP A 49 -2.88 7.38 -7.76
N VAL A 50 -3.51 8.39 -7.16
CA VAL A 50 -3.20 9.81 -7.41
C VAL A 50 -1.78 10.12 -6.95
N VAL A 51 -1.44 9.74 -5.72
CA VAL A 51 -0.09 9.97 -5.17
C VAL A 51 0.97 9.25 -6.00
N ALA A 52 0.75 7.98 -6.36
CA ALA A 52 1.71 7.20 -7.15
C ALA A 52 1.95 7.83 -8.52
N ARG A 53 0.89 8.28 -9.21
CA ARG A 53 1.01 9.00 -10.50
C ARG A 53 1.71 10.35 -10.36
N ALA A 54 1.44 11.09 -9.28
CA ALA A 54 2.11 12.36 -9.00
C ALA A 54 3.61 12.15 -8.76
N VAL A 55 3.98 11.17 -7.93
CA VAL A 55 5.38 10.79 -7.67
C VAL A 55 6.09 10.38 -8.96
N HIS A 56 5.44 9.60 -9.82
CA HIS A 56 6.01 9.20 -11.11
C HIS A 56 6.30 10.42 -11.99
N ARG A 57 5.31 11.31 -12.17
CA ARG A 57 5.44 12.52 -13.01
C ARG A 57 6.53 13.46 -12.50
N GLU A 58 6.56 13.71 -11.20
CA GLU A 58 7.60 14.59 -10.60
C GLU A 58 9.00 13.98 -10.72
N ARG A 59 9.11 12.65 -10.56
CA ARG A 59 10.37 11.95 -10.73
C ARG A 59 10.89 12.08 -12.16
N GLU A 60 10.05 11.92 -13.17
CA GLU A 60 10.40 12.11 -14.58
C GLU A 60 10.78 13.56 -14.88
N ALA A 61 10.06 14.52 -14.30
CA ALA A 61 10.27 15.95 -14.56
C ALA A 61 11.49 16.54 -13.84
N THR A 62 11.87 15.99 -12.66
CA THR A 62 12.88 16.61 -11.80
C THR A 62 14.08 15.72 -11.50
N GLY A 63 13.99 14.42 -11.84
CA GLY A 63 15.04 13.43 -11.61
C GLY A 63 14.95 12.70 -10.27
N GLY A 64 14.01 13.05 -9.38
CA GLY A 64 13.86 12.38 -8.09
C GLY A 64 12.64 12.85 -7.29
N VAL A 65 12.19 11.98 -6.39
CA VAL A 65 11.18 12.31 -5.39
C VAL A 65 11.60 11.74 -4.05
N PHE A 66 11.32 12.48 -2.99
CA PHE A 66 11.74 12.18 -1.63
C PHE A 66 10.56 12.30 -0.68
N LEU A 67 10.51 11.43 0.31
CA LEU A 67 9.58 11.54 1.44
C LEU A 67 10.31 12.15 2.62
N ASP A 68 9.84 13.31 3.06
CA ASP A 68 10.34 13.99 4.24
C ASP A 68 9.54 13.59 5.47
N LEU A 69 10.18 12.87 6.37
CA LEU A 69 9.59 12.37 7.62
C LEU A 69 9.85 13.30 8.81
N ARG A 70 10.67 14.33 8.65
CA ARG A 70 11.01 15.27 9.74
C ARG A 70 9.82 16.01 10.34
N PRO A 71 8.74 16.33 9.60
CA PRO A 71 7.54 16.93 10.17
C PRO A 71 6.73 16.00 11.08
N VAL A 72 6.96 14.67 11.01
CA VAL A 72 6.21 13.68 11.81
C VAL A 72 6.64 13.74 13.28
N PRO A 73 5.72 14.05 14.21
CA PRO A 73 6.08 14.14 15.63
C PRO A 73 6.43 12.76 16.20
N ASN A 74 7.47 12.70 17.02
CA ASN A 74 7.92 11.47 17.69
C ASN A 74 8.13 10.29 16.73
N LEU A 75 8.74 10.55 15.57
CA LEU A 75 8.89 9.59 14.48
C LEU A 75 9.46 8.23 14.93
N GLU A 76 10.53 8.23 15.73
CA GLU A 76 11.19 7.00 16.19
C GLU A 76 10.28 6.11 17.06
N THR A 77 9.44 6.72 17.87
CA THR A 77 8.52 5.99 18.77
C THR A 77 7.29 5.49 18.00
N ARG A 78 6.79 6.30 17.08
CA ARG A 78 5.55 5.99 16.34
C ARG A 78 5.77 5.07 15.15
N PHE A 79 6.93 5.18 14.50
CA PHE A 79 7.26 4.43 13.29
C PHE A 79 8.66 3.78 13.38
N PRO A 80 8.93 2.98 14.43
CA PRO A 80 10.27 2.43 14.67
C PRO A 80 10.77 1.56 13.49
N THR A 81 9.88 0.81 12.86
CA THR A 81 10.22 -0.03 11.70
C THR A 81 10.64 0.81 10.50
N VAL A 82 9.93 1.92 10.22
CA VAL A 82 10.27 2.83 9.10
C VAL A 82 11.63 3.47 9.33
N VAL A 83 11.90 3.93 10.57
CA VAL A 83 13.19 4.50 10.93
C VAL A 83 14.32 3.48 10.78
N ALA A 84 14.12 2.26 11.28
CA ALA A 84 15.12 1.19 11.15
C ALA A 84 15.39 0.82 9.69
N GLN A 85 14.36 0.73 8.85
CA GLN A 85 14.49 0.45 7.42
C GLN A 85 15.23 1.59 6.68
N ALA A 86 14.90 2.86 6.97
CA ALA A 86 15.59 4.00 6.37
C ALA A 86 17.08 4.00 6.74
N ARG A 87 17.42 3.77 8.01
CA ARG A 87 18.80 3.68 8.48
C ARG A 87 19.57 2.50 7.86
N ALA A 88 18.91 1.36 7.66
CA ALA A 88 19.51 0.22 6.96
C ALA A 88 19.82 0.53 5.48
N LEU A 89 19.12 1.49 4.87
CA LEU A 89 19.39 2.01 3.53
C LEU A 89 20.43 3.14 3.51
N GLY A 90 20.96 3.55 4.65
CA GLY A 90 21.95 4.60 4.78
C GLY A 90 21.39 6.01 4.96
N PHE A 91 20.06 6.16 5.20
CA PHE A 91 19.40 7.44 5.42
C PHE A 91 19.01 7.63 6.88
N ASP A 92 19.22 8.82 7.43
CA ASP A 92 18.67 9.19 8.73
C ASP A 92 17.38 10.02 8.54
N PRO A 93 16.20 9.41 8.67
CA PRO A 93 14.94 10.08 8.37
C PRO A 93 14.60 11.23 9.34
N LEU A 94 15.37 11.38 10.43
CA LEU A 94 15.30 12.53 11.33
C LEU A 94 16.06 13.76 10.81
N LYS A 95 16.97 13.56 9.86
CA LYS A 95 17.85 14.62 9.36
C LYS A 95 17.62 14.95 7.89
N GLU A 96 17.24 13.96 7.11
CA GLU A 96 17.11 14.07 5.66
C GLU A 96 15.89 13.34 5.11
N PRO A 97 15.32 13.80 3.97
CA PRO A 97 14.29 13.09 3.26
C PRO A 97 14.84 11.79 2.64
N ILE A 98 14.00 10.76 2.59
CA ILE A 98 14.35 9.46 1.98
C ILE A 98 13.87 9.39 0.53
N PRO A 99 14.67 8.88 -0.42
CA PRO A 99 14.25 8.74 -1.81
C PRO A 99 13.14 7.71 -1.93
N VAL A 100 12.11 8.02 -2.73
CA VAL A 100 10.96 7.14 -2.96
C VAL A 100 10.60 7.04 -4.43
N ALA A 101 10.03 5.89 -4.81
CA ALA A 101 9.45 5.68 -6.13
C ALA A 101 8.18 4.84 -6.03
N PRO A 102 7.27 4.93 -7.01
CA PRO A 102 6.13 4.02 -7.05
C PRO A 102 6.60 2.59 -7.33
N ALA A 103 6.08 1.64 -6.56
CA ALA A 103 6.25 0.22 -6.83
C ALA A 103 4.91 -0.51 -6.74
N ALA A 104 4.78 -1.65 -7.43
CA ALA A 104 3.64 -2.53 -7.29
C ALA A 104 3.53 -2.99 -5.83
N HIS A 105 2.32 -2.88 -5.28
CA HIS A 105 2.10 -3.09 -3.84
C HIS A 105 1.02 -4.13 -3.54
N TYR A 106 -0.07 -4.12 -4.30
CA TYR A 106 -1.21 -5.00 -4.07
C TYR A 106 -1.96 -5.26 -5.39
N ALA A 107 -2.38 -6.52 -5.59
CA ALA A 107 -3.23 -6.89 -6.72
C ALA A 107 -4.71 -6.90 -6.29
N MET A 108 -5.56 -6.12 -6.97
CA MET A 108 -7.01 -6.20 -6.85
C MET A 108 -7.52 -7.05 -8.02
N GLY A 109 -8.23 -8.13 -7.72
CA GLY A 109 -8.64 -9.14 -8.68
C GLY A 109 -8.10 -10.50 -8.32
N GLY A 110 -8.00 -11.41 -9.28
CA GLY A 110 -7.53 -12.78 -9.06
C GLY A 110 -8.61 -13.82 -9.26
N VAL A 111 -8.59 -14.89 -8.49
CA VAL A 111 -9.57 -15.98 -8.57
C VAL A 111 -10.94 -15.47 -8.16
N LYS A 112 -11.91 -15.50 -9.08
CA LYS A 112 -13.30 -15.11 -8.77
C LYS A 112 -13.88 -16.04 -7.71
N THR A 113 -14.44 -15.47 -6.65
CA THR A 113 -15.09 -16.22 -5.58
C THR A 113 -16.46 -15.63 -5.23
N ASP A 114 -17.28 -16.42 -4.58
CA ASP A 114 -18.45 -15.94 -3.85
C ASP A 114 -18.05 -15.41 -2.45
N LEU A 115 -19.05 -15.09 -1.62
CA LEU A 115 -18.84 -14.58 -0.25
C LEU A 115 -18.34 -15.65 0.74
N PHE A 116 -18.25 -16.90 0.33
CA PHE A 116 -17.75 -18.04 1.09
C PHE A 116 -16.41 -18.55 0.53
N GLY A 117 -15.81 -17.82 -0.39
CA GLY A 117 -14.54 -18.18 -0.99
C GLY A 117 -14.62 -19.28 -2.04
N TYR A 118 -15.82 -19.78 -2.39
CA TYR A 118 -15.99 -20.82 -3.39
C TYR A 118 -15.72 -20.29 -4.80
N THR A 119 -14.92 -21.01 -5.58
CA THR A 119 -14.46 -20.56 -6.90
C THR A 119 -15.38 -20.99 -8.05
N GLY A 120 -16.40 -21.83 -7.79
CA GLY A 120 -17.20 -22.51 -8.79
C GLY A 120 -16.62 -23.86 -9.22
N ILE A 121 -15.45 -24.23 -8.73
CA ILE A 121 -14.82 -25.54 -8.95
C ILE A 121 -14.95 -26.36 -7.66
N PRO A 122 -15.54 -27.57 -7.70
CA PRO A 122 -15.74 -28.39 -6.50
C PRO A 122 -14.42 -28.61 -5.74
N GLY A 123 -14.46 -28.35 -4.42
CA GLY A 123 -13.33 -28.50 -3.52
C GLY A 123 -12.26 -27.40 -3.62
N LEU A 124 -12.46 -26.36 -4.44
CA LEU A 124 -11.49 -25.26 -4.59
C LEU A 124 -12.05 -23.96 -4.00
N TYR A 125 -11.34 -23.43 -3.03
CA TYR A 125 -11.63 -22.17 -2.33
C TYR A 125 -10.44 -21.21 -2.44
N ALA A 126 -10.72 -19.90 -2.41
CA ALA A 126 -9.69 -18.86 -2.36
C ALA A 126 -10.13 -17.70 -1.46
N ALA A 127 -9.16 -17.14 -0.71
CA ALA A 127 -9.38 -16.00 0.17
C ALA A 127 -8.11 -15.12 0.23
N GLY A 128 -8.27 -13.86 0.64
CA GLY A 128 -7.18 -12.87 0.69
C GLY A 128 -6.81 -12.30 -0.67
N GLU A 129 -5.59 -11.84 -0.83
CA GLU A 129 -5.13 -11.13 -2.04
C GLU A 129 -5.31 -11.91 -3.34
N VAL A 130 -5.23 -13.24 -3.28
CA VAL A 130 -5.42 -14.12 -4.46
C VAL A 130 -6.87 -14.14 -4.95
N ALA A 131 -7.85 -13.77 -4.10
CA ALA A 131 -9.26 -13.85 -4.41
C ALA A 131 -9.82 -12.54 -4.95
N SER A 132 -10.71 -12.63 -5.94
CA SER A 132 -11.48 -11.52 -6.46
C SER A 132 -12.89 -11.54 -5.88
N THR A 133 -13.04 -10.98 -4.69
CA THR A 133 -14.34 -10.87 -4.00
C THR A 133 -15.15 -9.65 -4.46
N GLY A 134 -14.52 -8.71 -5.18
CA GLY A 134 -15.09 -7.41 -5.54
C GLY A 134 -14.97 -6.34 -4.45
N PHE A 135 -14.55 -6.69 -3.23
CA PHE A 135 -14.51 -5.78 -2.08
C PHE A 135 -13.60 -4.55 -2.30
N HIS A 136 -12.46 -4.74 -2.92
CA HIS A 136 -11.50 -3.66 -3.15
C HIS A 136 -11.75 -2.80 -4.39
N GLY A 137 -12.60 -3.25 -5.30
CA GLY A 137 -12.83 -2.55 -6.56
C GLY A 137 -11.51 -2.35 -7.33
N ALA A 138 -11.29 -1.14 -7.81
CA ALA A 138 -10.09 -0.76 -8.57
C ALA A 138 -8.97 -0.17 -7.70
N ASN A 139 -9.22 0.13 -6.42
CA ASN A 139 -8.24 0.81 -5.55
C ASN A 139 -8.48 0.47 -4.07
N ARG A 140 -7.68 -0.45 -3.53
CA ARG A 140 -7.80 -0.92 -2.16
C ARG A 140 -7.51 0.20 -1.15
N LEU A 141 -8.37 0.34 -0.14
CA LEU A 141 -8.10 1.17 1.03
C LEU A 141 -7.04 0.52 1.94
N ALA A 142 -6.25 1.37 2.57
CA ALA A 142 -5.17 0.95 3.48
C ALA A 142 -5.68 -0.04 4.55
N SER A 143 -4.93 -1.11 4.78
CA SER A 143 -5.16 -2.17 5.78
C SER A 143 -6.42 -3.04 5.60
N ASN A 144 -7.35 -2.70 4.69
CA ASN A 144 -8.57 -3.47 4.50
C ASN A 144 -8.33 -4.91 3.99
N SER A 145 -7.21 -5.15 3.30
CA SER A 145 -6.83 -6.50 2.84
C SER A 145 -6.60 -7.48 4.00
N LEU A 146 -6.10 -7.00 5.15
CA LEU A 146 -5.90 -7.86 6.32
C LEU A 146 -7.24 -8.29 6.92
N LEU A 147 -8.19 -7.36 7.01
CA LEU A 147 -9.55 -7.65 7.50
C LEU A 147 -10.30 -8.57 6.55
N GLU A 148 -10.21 -8.31 5.23
CA GLU A 148 -10.80 -9.20 4.23
C GLU A 148 -10.20 -10.61 4.32
N GLY A 149 -8.87 -10.72 4.40
CA GLY A 149 -8.18 -12.01 4.50
C GLY A 149 -8.63 -12.82 5.72
N LEU A 150 -8.82 -12.18 6.87
CA LEU A 150 -9.32 -12.83 8.08
C LEU A 150 -10.78 -13.32 7.92
N VAL A 151 -11.68 -12.44 7.50
CA VAL A 151 -13.10 -12.75 7.37
C VAL A 151 -13.36 -13.77 6.27
N MET A 152 -12.76 -13.58 5.11
CA MET A 152 -12.97 -14.49 3.97
C MET A 152 -12.23 -15.82 4.16
N GLY A 153 -11.09 -15.81 4.85
CA GLY A 153 -10.38 -17.03 5.22
C GLY A 153 -11.19 -17.92 6.15
N GLU A 154 -11.82 -17.35 7.19
CA GLU A 154 -12.73 -18.07 8.08
C GLU A 154 -13.93 -18.66 7.32
N ARG A 155 -14.59 -17.84 6.50
CA ARG A 155 -15.76 -18.28 5.70
C ARG A 155 -15.41 -19.41 4.73
N ALA A 156 -14.28 -19.29 4.03
CA ALA A 156 -13.81 -20.31 3.11
C ALA A 156 -13.48 -21.62 3.83
N ALA A 157 -12.85 -21.54 4.99
CA ALA A 157 -12.55 -22.73 5.80
C ALA A 157 -13.82 -23.45 6.27
N LEU A 158 -14.82 -22.70 6.77
CA LEU A 158 -16.08 -23.29 7.21
C LEU A 158 -16.85 -23.93 6.05
N ALA A 159 -16.95 -23.25 4.89
CA ALA A 159 -17.59 -23.80 3.71
C ALA A 159 -16.88 -25.07 3.19
N ALA A 160 -15.55 -25.08 3.17
CA ALA A 160 -14.79 -26.26 2.78
C ALA A 160 -15.01 -27.46 3.72
N LEU A 161 -15.17 -27.21 5.03
CA LEU A 161 -15.51 -28.28 6.00
C LEU A 161 -16.92 -28.83 5.78
N GLU A 162 -17.89 -27.98 5.43
CA GLU A 162 -19.25 -28.41 5.09
C GLU A 162 -19.25 -29.30 3.83
N ASP A 163 -18.51 -28.93 2.78
CA ASP A 163 -18.36 -29.73 1.56
C ASP A 163 -17.73 -31.10 1.84
N LEU A 164 -16.79 -31.19 2.78
CA LEU A 164 -16.16 -32.48 3.17
C LEU A 164 -17.13 -33.37 3.99
N ALA A 165 -18.09 -32.78 4.70
CA ALA A 165 -19.06 -33.51 5.53
C ALA A 165 -20.18 -34.17 4.69
N PHE A 166 -20.38 -33.71 3.44
CA PHE A 166 -21.42 -34.19 2.52
C PHE A 166 -20.82 -34.47 1.14
N PRO A 167 -20.09 -35.59 0.96
CA PRO A 167 -19.52 -35.97 -0.31
C PRO A 167 -20.56 -36.37 -1.36
#